data_5692cb846a760b8d01db0f69bcb719e9
#
_entry.id   5692cb846a760b8d01db0f69bcb719e9
#
_cell.length_a   1.000
_cell.length_b   1.000
_cell.length_c   1.000
_cell.angle_alpha   90.00
_cell.angle_beta   90.00
_cell.angle_gamma   90.00
#
_symmetry.space_group_name_H-M   'P 1'
#
loop_
_entity.id
_entity.type
_entity.pdbx_description
1 polymer ?
#
loop_
_entity_poly.entity_id
_entity_poly.type
_entity_poly.pdbx_seq_one_letter_code
_entity_poly.pdbx_strand_id
1 'polypeptide(L)'
;TLLERNKTIYLCTNGMFIKKKLKEFTPNDKFFFNVHLDGMEKNHDIAVEREGVFREAIEGVRVAKQAGFKVCTNTTVYKETDMKEIEELFEYLTQFDVDGHMISPAYGYSAVNDREIFMTREDIYEKFKDIDRLAQRYTLNSTPTYLEFLQGTRDYPCTAWGNPTYNVKGWKGPCYLITDAHYKTFEELMTKTPWESYGAGNDPRCDHCMVHCGFEPSAAFGINSKFGDTFKLMSWAFR
;
A
#
# COMPACT_ATOMS: atom_id res chain seq x y z
N THR A 1 5.73 23.44 5.94
CA THR A 1 5.17 22.25 5.28
C THR A 1 5.88 20.97 5.76
N LEU A 2 5.36 19.77 5.39
CA LEU A 2 6.02 18.50 5.70
C LEU A 2 7.35 18.36 4.96
N LEU A 3 7.45 18.87 3.74
CA LEU A 3 8.69 18.90 2.95
C LEU A 3 9.79 19.72 3.64
N GLU A 4 9.45 20.89 4.20
CA GLU A 4 10.39 21.72 4.98
C GLU A 4 10.94 20.98 6.22
N ARG A 5 10.15 20.03 6.74
CA ARG A 5 10.55 19.13 7.82
C ARG A 5 11.27 17.87 7.34
N ASN A 6 11.71 17.85 6.09
CA ASN A 6 12.45 16.75 5.47
C ASN A 6 11.69 15.40 5.48
N LYS A 7 10.35 15.44 5.37
CA LYS A 7 9.50 14.23 5.32
C LYS A 7 9.19 13.83 3.90
N THR A 8 9.21 12.53 3.61
CA THR A 8 8.73 11.97 2.35
C THR A 8 7.20 11.93 2.39
N ILE A 9 6.58 12.31 1.28
CA ILE A 9 5.12 12.41 1.13
C ILE A 9 4.69 11.53 -0.03
N TYR A 10 3.74 10.63 0.21
CA TYR A 10 2.99 9.93 -0.83
C TYR A 10 1.57 10.47 -0.85
N LEU A 11 1.21 11.20 -1.90
CA LEU A 11 -0.13 11.70 -2.12
C LEU A 11 -0.94 10.64 -2.89
N CYS A 12 -1.71 9.83 -2.14
CA CYS A 12 -2.57 8.81 -2.73
C CYS A 12 -3.75 9.45 -3.47
N THR A 13 -3.98 9.01 -4.71
CA THR A 13 -5.00 9.59 -5.59
C THR A 13 -5.44 8.57 -6.65
N ASN A 14 -6.67 8.70 -7.15
CA ASN A 14 -7.12 7.96 -8.35
C ASN A 14 -6.57 8.54 -9.66
N GLY A 15 -5.73 9.56 -9.61
CA GLY A 15 -5.08 10.16 -10.76
C GLY A 15 -5.89 11.13 -11.61
N MET A 16 -7.22 11.08 -11.56
CA MET A 16 -8.14 11.81 -12.45
C MET A 16 -7.92 13.33 -12.51
N PHE A 17 -7.50 13.92 -11.38
CA PHE A 17 -7.29 15.36 -11.28
C PHE A 17 -5.84 15.80 -11.37
N ILE A 18 -4.88 14.90 -11.52
CA ILE A 18 -3.45 15.26 -11.58
C ILE A 18 -3.21 16.29 -12.68
N LYS A 19 -3.62 15.99 -13.92
CA LYS A 19 -3.45 16.91 -15.06
C LYS A 19 -4.00 18.31 -14.78
N LYS A 20 -5.20 18.40 -14.20
CA LYS A 20 -5.87 19.67 -13.91
C LYS A 20 -5.20 20.46 -12.77
N LYS A 21 -4.71 19.71 -11.75
CA LYS A 21 -4.20 20.28 -10.50
C LYS A 21 -2.67 20.37 -10.44
N LEU A 22 -1.96 19.85 -11.44
CA LEU A 22 -0.50 19.70 -11.42
C LEU A 22 0.23 21.01 -11.10
N LYS A 23 -0.27 22.14 -11.62
CA LYS A 23 0.30 23.47 -11.38
C LYS A 23 0.23 23.96 -9.92
N GLU A 24 -0.57 23.31 -9.09
CA GLU A 24 -0.68 23.58 -7.65
C GLU A 24 0.47 22.97 -6.83
N PHE A 25 1.28 22.12 -7.48
CA PHE A 25 2.39 21.40 -6.87
C PHE A 25 3.71 21.81 -7.50
N THR A 26 4.82 21.58 -6.78
CA THR A 26 6.18 21.75 -7.27
C THR A 26 6.92 20.42 -7.16
N PRO A 27 7.63 19.95 -8.22
CA PRO A 27 8.43 18.74 -8.17
C PRO A 27 9.45 18.77 -7.02
N ASN A 28 9.56 17.63 -6.31
CA ASN A 28 10.49 17.46 -5.21
C ASN A 28 10.83 15.99 -5.03
N ASP A 29 12.07 15.64 -4.74
CA ASP A 29 12.53 14.26 -4.59
C ASP A 29 11.87 13.50 -3.44
N LYS A 30 11.20 14.20 -2.52
CA LYS A 30 10.47 13.64 -1.38
C LYS A 30 8.95 13.74 -1.53
N PHE A 31 8.45 14.14 -2.71
CA PHE A 31 7.03 14.18 -2.99
C PHE A 31 6.68 13.26 -4.15
N PHE A 32 5.80 12.29 -3.88
CA PHE A 32 5.34 11.29 -4.83
C PHE A 32 3.82 11.39 -5.01
N PHE A 33 3.37 11.44 -6.26
CA PHE A 33 2.00 11.01 -6.56
C PHE A 33 1.95 9.50 -6.48
N ASN A 34 1.05 8.95 -5.67
CA ASN A 34 0.82 7.51 -5.56
C ASN A 34 -0.54 7.19 -6.18
N VAL A 35 -0.53 6.74 -7.43
CA VAL A 35 -1.72 6.61 -8.28
C VAL A 35 -2.32 5.23 -8.14
N HIS A 36 -3.60 5.16 -7.81
CA HIS A 36 -4.32 3.90 -7.65
C HIS A 36 -4.65 3.28 -9.01
N LEU A 37 -4.17 2.04 -9.23
CA LEU A 37 -4.39 1.24 -10.44
C LEU A 37 -4.44 -0.24 -10.07
N ASP A 38 -5.61 -0.89 -10.20
CA ASP A 38 -5.84 -2.28 -9.77
C ASP A 38 -5.84 -3.31 -10.91
N GLY A 39 -5.48 -2.90 -12.12
CA GLY A 39 -5.42 -3.73 -13.33
C GLY A 39 -5.33 -2.89 -14.57
N MET A 40 -5.43 -3.53 -15.74
CA MET A 40 -5.56 -2.86 -17.00
C MET A 40 -6.94 -2.19 -17.13
N GLU A 41 -7.15 -1.37 -18.15
CA GLU A 41 -8.29 -0.45 -18.29
C GLU A 41 -9.64 -1.10 -17.93
N LYS A 42 -9.95 -2.25 -18.51
CA LYS A 42 -11.24 -2.92 -18.29
C LYS A 42 -11.47 -3.27 -16.82
N ASN A 43 -10.51 -3.93 -16.20
CA ASN A 43 -10.67 -4.44 -14.84
C ASN A 43 -10.50 -3.32 -13.80
N HIS A 44 -9.63 -2.34 -14.07
CA HIS A 44 -9.53 -1.15 -13.21
C HIS A 44 -10.85 -0.36 -13.18
N ASP A 45 -11.44 -0.07 -14.36
CA ASP A 45 -12.68 0.70 -14.44
C ASP A 45 -13.86 -0.04 -13.80
N ILE A 46 -13.90 -1.39 -13.87
CA ILE A 46 -14.86 -2.23 -13.14
C ILE A 46 -14.62 -2.10 -11.62
N ALA A 47 -13.39 -2.23 -11.16
CA ALA A 47 -13.06 -2.19 -9.72
C ALA A 47 -13.41 -0.84 -9.07
N VAL A 48 -13.28 0.26 -9.82
CA VAL A 48 -13.65 1.61 -9.34
C VAL A 48 -15.08 2.02 -9.71
N GLU A 49 -15.86 1.11 -10.30
CA GLU A 49 -17.26 1.31 -10.72
C GLU A 49 -17.46 2.54 -11.64
N ARG A 50 -16.45 2.86 -12.45
CA ARG A 50 -16.51 4.03 -13.32
C ARG A 50 -15.64 3.87 -14.56
N GLU A 51 -16.24 3.95 -15.75
CA GLU A 51 -15.55 3.92 -17.03
C GLU A 51 -14.66 5.15 -17.25
N GLY A 52 -13.48 4.93 -17.84
CA GLY A 52 -12.53 5.97 -18.23
C GLY A 52 -11.58 6.45 -17.14
N VAL A 53 -11.69 5.94 -15.89
CA VAL A 53 -10.79 6.31 -14.79
C VAL A 53 -9.36 5.90 -15.11
N PHE A 54 -9.16 4.69 -15.66
CA PHE A 54 -7.83 4.22 -16.07
C PHE A 54 -7.15 5.20 -17.01
N ARG A 55 -7.83 5.61 -18.08
CA ARG A 55 -7.28 6.55 -19.07
C ARG A 55 -6.92 7.90 -18.46
N GLU A 56 -7.79 8.43 -17.58
CA GLU A 56 -7.53 9.69 -16.86
C GLU A 56 -6.33 9.54 -15.92
N ALA A 57 -6.22 8.42 -15.21
CA ALA A 57 -5.10 8.13 -14.32
C ALA A 57 -3.77 8.02 -15.06
N ILE A 58 -3.75 7.27 -16.18
CA ILE A 58 -2.55 7.12 -17.04
C ILE A 58 -2.11 8.46 -17.63
N GLU A 59 -3.06 9.29 -18.09
CA GLU A 59 -2.74 10.64 -18.54
C GLU A 59 -2.17 11.49 -17.38
N GLY A 60 -2.71 11.33 -16.16
CA GLY A 60 -2.17 11.95 -14.94
C GLY A 60 -0.72 11.53 -14.67
N VAL A 61 -0.42 10.23 -14.74
CA VAL A 61 0.94 9.68 -14.61
C VAL A 61 1.87 10.30 -15.64
N ARG A 62 1.46 10.27 -16.91
CA ARG A 62 2.25 10.78 -18.03
C ARG A 62 2.63 12.27 -17.85
N VAL A 63 1.65 13.13 -17.56
CA VAL A 63 1.92 14.56 -17.41
C VAL A 63 2.72 14.88 -16.15
N ALA A 64 2.52 14.13 -15.06
CA ALA A 64 3.30 14.30 -13.84
C ALA A 64 4.78 13.95 -14.06
N LYS A 65 5.06 12.80 -14.70
CA LYS A 65 6.43 12.41 -15.04
C LYS A 65 7.10 13.40 -15.98
N GLN A 66 6.40 13.86 -17.04
CA GLN A 66 6.91 14.88 -17.95
C GLN A 66 7.23 16.23 -17.27
N ALA A 67 6.52 16.55 -16.20
CA ALA A 67 6.76 17.74 -15.40
C ALA A 67 7.83 17.55 -14.29
N GLY A 68 8.50 16.38 -14.24
CA GLY A 68 9.58 16.08 -13.31
C GLY A 68 9.12 15.63 -11.92
N PHE A 69 7.85 15.24 -11.75
CA PHE A 69 7.38 14.67 -10.49
C PHE A 69 7.79 13.20 -10.35
N LYS A 70 7.95 12.78 -9.11
CA LYS A 70 8.02 11.37 -8.73
C LYS A 70 6.60 10.77 -8.73
N VAL A 71 6.45 9.60 -9.35
CA VAL A 71 5.16 8.89 -9.44
C VAL A 71 5.34 7.42 -9.09
N CYS A 72 4.61 6.98 -8.08
CA CYS A 72 4.42 5.56 -7.79
C CYS A 72 2.99 5.14 -8.11
N THR A 73 2.75 3.85 -8.21
CA THR A 73 1.41 3.29 -8.29
C THR A 73 1.05 2.50 -7.04
N ASN A 74 -0.24 2.38 -6.75
CA ASN A 74 -0.77 1.57 -5.66
C ASN A 74 -1.82 0.61 -6.21
N THR A 75 -1.55 -0.68 -6.04
CA THR A 75 -2.38 -1.78 -6.56
C THR A 75 -2.93 -2.60 -5.40
N THR A 76 -4.25 -2.72 -5.35
CA THR A 76 -4.95 -3.58 -4.39
C THR A 76 -5.31 -4.88 -5.08
N VAL A 77 -4.89 -6.00 -4.49
CA VAL A 77 -5.13 -7.34 -5.02
C VAL A 77 -6.34 -7.96 -4.32
N TYR A 78 -7.36 -8.27 -5.11
CA TYR A 78 -8.55 -8.97 -4.69
C TYR A 78 -8.48 -10.46 -5.07
N LYS A 79 -9.45 -11.25 -4.62
CA LYS A 79 -9.50 -12.68 -4.93
C LYS A 79 -9.53 -12.96 -6.43
N GLU A 80 -10.28 -12.15 -7.18
CA GLU A 80 -10.45 -12.29 -8.63
C GLU A 80 -9.31 -11.66 -9.45
N THR A 81 -8.43 -10.86 -8.82
CA THR A 81 -7.32 -10.22 -9.53
C THR A 81 -6.42 -11.27 -10.20
N ASP A 82 -6.18 -11.15 -11.50
CA ASP A 82 -5.18 -11.95 -12.19
C ASP A 82 -3.78 -11.31 -12.02
N MET A 83 -2.86 -12.03 -11.37
CA MET A 83 -1.49 -11.54 -11.17
C MET A 83 -0.70 -11.38 -12.48
N LYS A 84 -1.12 -12.06 -13.56
CA LYS A 84 -0.53 -11.83 -14.90
C LYS A 84 -0.93 -10.46 -15.44
N GLU A 85 -2.17 -10.05 -15.23
CA GLU A 85 -2.64 -8.72 -15.59
C GLU A 85 -1.92 -7.62 -14.78
N ILE A 86 -1.61 -7.88 -13.51
CA ILE A 86 -0.79 -6.96 -12.71
C ILE A 86 0.62 -6.86 -13.28
N GLU A 87 1.20 -7.97 -13.73
CA GLU A 87 2.50 -7.93 -14.42
C GLU A 87 2.41 -7.15 -15.74
N GLU A 88 1.34 -7.32 -16.53
CA GLU A 88 1.07 -6.54 -17.74
C GLU A 88 0.93 -5.03 -17.43
N LEU A 89 0.22 -4.69 -16.35
CA LEU A 89 0.12 -3.31 -15.89
C LEU A 89 1.48 -2.71 -15.55
N PHE A 90 2.31 -3.43 -14.80
CA PHE A 90 3.65 -2.94 -14.42
C PHE A 90 4.54 -2.80 -15.65
N GLU A 91 4.50 -3.76 -16.59
CA GLU A 91 5.21 -3.66 -17.87
C GLU A 91 4.73 -2.45 -18.69
N TYR A 92 3.41 -2.25 -18.78
CA TYR A 92 2.83 -1.08 -19.46
C TYR A 92 3.30 0.24 -18.83
N LEU A 93 3.44 0.29 -17.50
CA LEU A 93 3.87 1.49 -16.78
C LEU A 93 5.36 1.80 -16.93
N THR A 94 6.19 0.86 -17.37
CA THR A 94 7.62 1.12 -17.60
C THR A 94 7.86 2.21 -18.65
N GLN A 95 6.97 2.34 -19.64
CA GLN A 95 7.07 3.38 -20.69
C GLN A 95 6.96 4.82 -20.12
N PHE A 96 6.43 4.98 -18.92
CA PHE A 96 6.29 6.27 -18.25
C PHE A 96 7.39 6.52 -17.21
N ASP A 97 8.32 5.57 -17.02
CA ASP A 97 9.40 5.67 -16.05
C ASP A 97 8.88 5.95 -14.62
N VAL A 98 7.85 5.21 -14.19
CA VAL A 98 7.33 5.33 -12.81
C VAL A 98 8.39 4.90 -11.79
N ASP A 99 8.39 5.56 -10.62
CA ASP A 99 9.44 5.41 -9.60
C ASP A 99 9.26 4.17 -8.72
N GLY A 100 8.11 3.48 -8.82
CA GLY A 100 7.88 2.22 -8.12
C GLY A 100 6.40 1.87 -7.98
N HIS A 101 6.15 0.68 -7.46
CA HIS A 101 4.82 0.11 -7.29
C HIS A 101 4.60 -0.33 -5.84
N MET A 102 3.50 0.09 -5.24
CA MET A 102 2.97 -0.50 -4.01
C MET A 102 1.94 -1.56 -4.39
N ILE A 103 2.03 -2.73 -3.77
CA ILE A 103 1.07 -3.80 -3.98
C ILE A 103 0.70 -4.42 -2.63
N SER A 104 -0.58 -4.63 -2.39
CA SER A 104 -1.04 -5.26 -1.16
C SER A 104 -2.36 -6.00 -1.36
N PRO A 105 -2.65 -7.02 -0.55
CA PRO A 105 -3.97 -7.65 -0.54
C PRO A 105 -5.04 -6.68 -0.05
N ALA A 106 -6.26 -6.85 -0.56
CA ALA A 106 -7.42 -6.11 -0.11
C ALA A 106 -7.78 -6.44 1.35
N TYR A 107 -8.28 -5.44 2.07
CA TYR A 107 -8.83 -5.64 3.41
C TYR A 107 -10.34 -5.82 3.36
N GLY A 108 -10.85 -6.82 4.08
CA GLY A 108 -12.26 -7.14 4.15
C GLY A 108 -13.08 -6.19 5.03
N TYR A 109 -13.35 -4.98 4.54
CA TYR A 109 -14.18 -4.01 5.27
C TYR A 109 -15.59 -4.56 5.57
N SER A 110 -16.05 -4.40 6.80
CA SER A 110 -17.38 -4.85 7.22
C SER A 110 -18.54 -4.16 6.47
N ALA A 111 -18.29 -2.97 5.94
CA ALA A 111 -19.26 -2.21 5.16
C ALA A 111 -19.46 -2.72 3.72
N VAL A 112 -18.59 -3.58 3.23
CA VAL A 112 -18.72 -4.17 1.89
C VAL A 112 -19.62 -5.40 1.96
N ASN A 113 -20.72 -5.38 1.18
CA ASN A 113 -21.71 -6.47 1.19
C ASN A 113 -21.16 -7.74 0.53
N ASP A 114 -20.45 -7.60 -0.59
CA ASP A 114 -19.83 -8.73 -1.26
C ASP A 114 -18.53 -9.10 -0.53
N ARG A 115 -18.60 -10.18 0.25
CA ARG A 115 -17.47 -10.69 1.04
C ARG A 115 -16.60 -11.65 0.25
N GLU A 116 -17.07 -12.16 -0.87
CA GLU A 116 -16.39 -13.20 -1.67
C GLU A 116 -15.17 -12.63 -2.42
N ILE A 117 -15.13 -11.31 -2.63
CA ILE A 117 -14.00 -10.64 -3.26
C ILE A 117 -12.73 -10.58 -2.38
N PHE A 118 -12.87 -10.81 -1.07
CA PHE A 118 -11.76 -10.80 -0.13
C PHE A 118 -11.13 -12.17 0.04
N MET A 119 -9.87 -12.17 0.38
CA MET A 119 -9.02 -13.34 0.49
C MET A 119 -8.83 -13.76 1.94
N THR A 120 -8.75 -15.07 2.19
CA THR A 120 -8.15 -15.63 3.40
C THR A 120 -6.63 -15.49 3.35
N ARG A 121 -5.92 -15.80 4.45
CA ARG A 121 -4.45 -15.81 4.44
C ARG A 121 -3.89 -16.82 3.46
N GLU A 122 -4.52 -18.00 3.38
CA GLU A 122 -4.15 -19.07 2.44
C GLU A 122 -4.32 -18.61 0.99
N ASP A 123 -5.42 -17.92 0.68
CA ASP A 123 -5.63 -17.33 -0.64
C ASP A 123 -4.53 -16.31 -0.96
N ILE A 124 -4.13 -15.47 0.03
CA ILE A 124 -3.07 -14.48 -0.14
C ILE A 124 -1.73 -15.17 -0.40
N TYR A 125 -1.36 -16.21 0.35
CA TYR A 125 -0.12 -16.96 0.13
C TYR A 125 -0.04 -17.53 -1.28
N GLU A 126 -1.12 -18.13 -1.76
CA GLU A 126 -1.18 -18.67 -3.13
C GLU A 126 -1.12 -17.55 -4.18
N LYS A 127 -1.83 -16.45 -3.94
CA LYS A 127 -1.86 -15.30 -4.86
C LYS A 127 -0.50 -14.61 -4.99
N PHE A 128 0.23 -14.50 -3.90
CA PHE A 128 1.52 -13.79 -3.83
C PHE A 128 2.75 -14.72 -3.89
N LYS A 129 2.58 -16.02 -4.15
CA LYS A 129 3.69 -17.00 -4.12
C LYS A 129 4.90 -16.64 -5.00
N ASP A 130 4.66 -15.96 -6.13
CA ASP A 130 5.69 -15.56 -7.10
C ASP A 130 6.00 -14.06 -7.07
N ILE A 131 5.66 -13.35 -5.98
CA ILE A 131 5.84 -11.89 -5.88
C ILE A 131 7.31 -11.46 -5.94
N ASP A 132 8.23 -12.32 -5.51
CA ASP A 132 9.66 -12.10 -5.60
C ASP A 132 10.14 -12.00 -7.06
N ARG A 133 9.53 -12.72 -8.01
CA ARG A 133 9.78 -12.60 -9.44
C ARG A 133 9.41 -11.20 -9.96
N LEU A 134 8.26 -10.64 -9.51
CA LEU A 134 7.88 -9.27 -9.83
C LEU A 134 8.86 -8.26 -9.21
N ALA A 135 9.28 -8.48 -7.95
CA ALA A 135 10.25 -7.62 -7.27
C ALA A 135 11.65 -7.62 -7.89
N GLN A 136 12.01 -8.67 -8.67
CA GLN A 136 13.24 -8.72 -9.44
C GLN A 136 13.16 -7.89 -10.73
N ARG A 137 11.98 -7.76 -11.34
CA ARG A 137 11.75 -7.05 -12.60
C ARG A 137 11.36 -5.58 -12.41
N TYR A 138 10.61 -5.29 -11.37
CA TYR A 138 10.03 -3.98 -11.13
C TYR A 138 10.43 -3.46 -9.74
N THR A 139 10.51 -2.15 -9.58
CA THR A 139 10.74 -1.53 -8.28
C THR A 139 9.47 -1.63 -7.43
N LEU A 140 9.44 -2.58 -6.50
CA LEU A 140 8.37 -2.64 -5.49
C LEU A 140 8.77 -1.82 -4.26
N ASN A 141 7.85 -0.97 -3.81
CA ASN A 141 8.06 -0.09 -2.63
C ASN A 141 7.85 -0.82 -1.30
N SER A 142 7.48 -2.10 -1.35
CA SER A 142 7.35 -2.97 -0.18
C SER A 142 8.70 -3.57 0.22
N THR A 143 8.93 -3.73 1.53
CA THR A 143 10.17 -4.38 2.00
C THR A 143 10.24 -5.84 1.57
N PRO A 144 11.43 -6.38 1.24
CA PRO A 144 11.57 -7.79 0.85
C PRO A 144 11.02 -8.76 1.89
N THR A 145 11.16 -8.42 3.16
CA THR A 145 10.69 -9.26 4.27
C THR A 145 9.17 -9.22 4.45
N TYR A 146 8.51 -8.12 4.07
CA TYR A 146 7.06 -8.08 3.97
C TYR A 146 6.56 -8.90 2.77
N LEU A 147 7.26 -8.90 1.65
CA LEU A 147 6.92 -9.77 0.51
C LEU A 147 7.05 -11.25 0.89
N GLU A 148 8.08 -11.65 1.67
CA GLU A 148 8.20 -12.99 2.24
C GLU A 148 7.00 -13.34 3.16
N PHE A 149 6.47 -12.37 3.90
CA PHE A 149 5.26 -12.55 4.70
C PHE A 149 4.02 -12.80 3.84
N LEU A 150 3.85 -12.08 2.74
CA LEU A 150 2.77 -12.32 1.78
C LEU A 150 2.87 -13.68 1.09
N GLN A 151 4.09 -14.22 0.92
CA GLN A 151 4.34 -15.57 0.39
C GLN A 151 4.12 -16.70 1.43
N GLY A 152 3.87 -16.36 2.70
CA GLY A 152 3.74 -17.35 3.78
C GLY A 152 5.07 -17.97 4.23
N THR A 153 6.23 -17.46 3.78
CA THR A 153 7.57 -17.95 4.16
C THR A 153 8.11 -17.27 5.44
N ARG A 154 7.37 -16.30 5.93
CA ARG A 154 7.65 -15.54 7.15
C ARG A 154 6.34 -15.24 7.89
N ASP A 155 6.43 -15.11 9.21
CA ASP A 155 5.32 -14.65 10.03
C ASP A 155 5.68 -13.35 10.77
N TYR A 156 4.68 -12.44 10.85
CA TYR A 156 4.77 -11.18 11.57
C TYR A 156 3.54 -10.96 12.45
N PRO A 157 3.72 -10.48 13.69
CA PRO A 157 2.63 -9.84 14.42
C PRO A 157 2.28 -8.51 13.76
N CYS A 158 1.03 -8.09 13.86
CA CYS A 158 0.62 -6.75 13.43
C CYS A 158 1.12 -5.68 14.42
N THR A 159 1.83 -4.66 13.92
CA THR A 159 2.27 -3.50 14.70
C THR A 159 1.58 -2.22 14.20
N ALA A 160 0.25 -2.20 14.29
CA ALA A 160 -0.58 -1.08 13.80
C ALA A 160 -0.18 0.28 14.39
N TRP A 161 0.32 0.29 15.63
CA TRP A 161 0.86 1.48 16.30
C TRP A 161 2.09 2.09 15.60
N GLY A 162 2.80 1.32 14.78
CA GLY A 162 3.96 1.80 14.01
C GLY A 162 3.59 2.62 12.76
N ASN A 163 2.31 2.61 12.38
CA ASN A 163 1.78 3.42 11.27
C ASN A 163 0.54 4.21 11.71
N PRO A 164 0.71 5.19 12.62
CA PRO A 164 -0.40 5.95 13.19
C PRO A 164 -1.13 6.76 12.12
N THR A 165 -2.45 6.78 12.20
CA THR A 165 -3.32 7.45 11.25
C THR A 165 -4.03 8.63 11.87
N TYR A 166 -4.07 9.76 11.17
CA TYR A 166 -4.77 10.97 11.57
C TYR A 166 -5.78 11.41 10.50
N ASN A 167 -6.97 11.82 10.92
CA ASN A 167 -7.99 12.39 10.04
C ASN A 167 -8.62 13.63 10.66
N VAL A 168 -9.66 14.18 10.03
CA VAL A 168 -10.36 15.39 10.50
C VAL A 168 -10.97 15.26 11.91
N LYS A 169 -11.16 14.02 12.42
CA LYS A 169 -11.68 13.77 13.76
C LYS A 169 -10.57 13.54 14.81
N GLY A 170 -9.30 13.43 14.36
CA GLY A 170 -8.16 13.19 15.23
C GLY A 170 -7.40 11.91 14.88
N TRP A 171 -6.61 11.41 15.84
CA TRP A 171 -5.85 10.18 15.71
C TRP A 171 -6.76 8.96 15.76
N LYS A 172 -6.69 8.10 14.74
CA LYS A 172 -7.51 6.89 14.63
C LYS A 172 -6.87 5.73 15.38
N GLY A 173 -7.64 5.09 16.23
CA GLY A 173 -7.29 3.82 16.84
C GLY A 173 -8.23 2.70 16.40
N PRO A 174 -7.73 1.46 16.24
CA PRO A 174 -6.34 1.02 16.41
C PRO A 174 -5.47 1.23 15.17
N CYS A 175 -6.04 1.33 13.96
CA CYS A 175 -5.25 1.37 12.74
C CYS A 175 -5.96 2.12 11.61
N TYR A 176 -5.31 2.19 10.45
CA TYR A 176 -5.86 2.78 9.23
C TYR A 176 -7.18 2.12 8.78
N LEU A 177 -7.30 0.80 8.90
CA LEU A 177 -8.42 0.01 8.39
C LEU A 177 -9.61 -0.07 9.36
N ILE A 178 -9.32 -0.16 10.65
CA ILE A 178 -10.31 -0.23 11.74
C ILE A 178 -10.32 1.11 12.47
N THR A 179 -11.51 1.62 12.76
CA THR A 179 -11.67 2.89 13.48
C THR A 179 -12.69 2.71 14.60
N ASP A 180 -12.21 2.24 15.75
CA ASP A 180 -13.05 2.06 16.94
C ASP A 180 -13.04 3.33 17.82
N ALA A 181 -11.98 4.13 17.72
CA ALA A 181 -11.84 5.36 18.48
C ALA A 181 -11.13 6.47 17.71
N HIS A 182 -11.34 7.71 18.17
CA HIS A 182 -10.53 8.87 17.79
C HIS A 182 -9.98 9.53 19.06
N TYR A 183 -8.70 9.90 19.02
CA TYR A 183 -8.02 10.56 20.12
C TYR A 183 -7.57 11.96 19.73
N LYS A 184 -7.53 12.87 20.69
CA LYS A 184 -7.14 14.27 20.43
C LYS A 184 -5.62 14.42 20.27
N THR A 185 -4.85 13.62 21.01
CA THR A 185 -3.39 13.67 21.00
C THR A 185 -2.79 12.33 20.59
N PHE A 186 -1.56 12.36 20.09
CA PHE A 186 -0.80 11.14 19.80
C PHE A 186 -0.53 10.31 21.06
N GLU A 187 -0.28 10.99 22.17
CA GLU A 187 -0.09 10.33 23.46
C GLU A 187 -1.33 9.54 23.88
N GLU A 188 -2.52 10.11 23.71
CA GLU A 188 -3.78 9.39 23.97
C GLU A 188 -3.95 8.18 23.06
N LEU A 189 -3.63 8.29 21.78
CA LEU A 189 -3.63 7.15 20.86
C LEU A 189 -2.75 6.03 21.40
N MET A 190 -1.50 6.35 21.79
CA MET A 190 -0.52 5.36 22.23
C MET A 190 -0.85 4.72 23.56
N THR A 191 -1.44 5.49 24.49
CA THR A 191 -1.67 5.04 25.89
C THR A 191 -3.06 4.50 26.15
N LYS A 192 -4.07 4.90 25.36
CA LYS A 192 -5.48 4.52 25.60
C LYS A 192 -5.99 3.44 24.63
N THR A 193 -5.29 3.19 23.52
CA THR A 193 -5.66 2.09 22.62
C THR A 193 -5.27 0.77 23.25
N PRO A 194 -6.20 -0.20 23.42
CA PRO A 194 -5.90 -1.52 23.93
C PRO A 194 -5.26 -2.37 22.83
N TRP A 195 -3.98 -2.11 22.52
CA TRP A 195 -3.27 -2.70 21.37
C TRP A 195 -3.30 -4.23 21.38
N GLU A 196 -3.27 -4.84 22.56
CA GLU A 196 -3.30 -6.29 22.77
C GLU A 196 -4.64 -6.94 22.37
N SER A 197 -5.72 -6.15 22.29
CA SER A 197 -7.03 -6.63 21.87
C SER A 197 -7.17 -6.75 20.34
N TYR A 198 -6.16 -6.32 19.58
CA TYR A 198 -6.17 -6.33 18.12
C TYR A 198 -5.11 -7.29 17.57
N GLY A 199 -5.29 -7.65 16.29
CA GLY A 199 -4.44 -8.60 15.60
C GLY A 199 -5.14 -9.95 15.40
N ALA A 200 -4.56 -10.79 14.55
CA ALA A 200 -5.10 -12.12 14.27
C ALA A 200 -5.18 -12.96 15.55
N GLY A 201 -6.31 -13.62 15.76
CA GLY A 201 -6.61 -14.40 16.97
C GLY A 201 -7.14 -13.58 18.16
N ASN A 202 -7.08 -12.24 18.12
CA ASN A 202 -7.62 -11.36 19.16
C ASN A 202 -8.86 -10.61 18.68
N ASP A 203 -8.88 -10.18 17.41
CA ASP A 203 -10.02 -9.51 16.80
C ASP A 203 -10.34 -10.18 15.45
N PRO A 204 -11.58 -10.71 15.27
CA PRO A 204 -11.96 -11.39 14.02
C PRO A 204 -11.79 -10.56 12.76
N ARG A 205 -11.84 -9.22 12.87
CA ARG A 205 -11.58 -8.31 11.76
C ARG A 205 -10.13 -8.33 11.29
N CYS A 206 -9.23 -8.86 12.12
CA CYS A 206 -7.80 -8.94 11.84
C CYS A 206 -7.34 -10.31 11.32
N ASP A 207 -8.18 -11.37 11.43
CA ASP A 207 -7.76 -12.76 11.20
C ASP A 207 -7.16 -12.99 9.80
N HIS A 208 -7.73 -12.37 8.77
CA HIS A 208 -7.24 -12.46 7.40
C HIS A 208 -6.47 -11.23 6.93
N CYS A 209 -6.25 -10.24 7.81
CA CYS A 209 -5.52 -9.04 7.45
C CYS A 209 -4.02 -9.33 7.25
N MET A 210 -3.51 -8.95 6.08
CA MET A 210 -2.09 -8.97 5.74
C MET A 210 -1.65 -7.65 5.07
N VAL A 211 -2.40 -6.56 5.30
CA VAL A 211 -2.16 -5.27 4.65
C VAL A 211 -0.90 -4.59 5.20
N HIS A 212 -0.15 -3.97 4.33
CA HIS A 212 1.12 -3.32 4.61
C HIS A 212 1.12 -2.38 5.83
N CYS A 213 -0.01 -1.69 6.11
CA CYS A 213 -0.08 -0.69 7.18
C CYS A 213 0.23 -1.24 8.60
N GLY A 214 0.02 -2.55 8.83
CA GLY A 214 0.35 -3.19 10.10
C GLY A 214 1.63 -4.04 10.06
N PHE A 215 2.02 -4.53 8.89
CA PHE A 215 3.08 -5.52 8.76
C PHE A 215 4.39 -4.95 8.18
N GLU A 216 4.35 -3.89 7.37
CA GLU A 216 5.57 -3.15 6.99
C GLU A 216 6.28 -2.53 8.22
N PRO A 217 5.57 -1.94 9.21
CA PRO A 217 6.24 -1.54 10.44
C PRO A 217 6.90 -2.69 11.18
N SER A 218 6.27 -3.89 11.25
CA SER A 218 6.88 -5.07 11.85
C SER A 218 8.19 -5.46 11.16
N ALA A 219 8.19 -5.43 9.82
CA ALA A 219 9.38 -5.68 9.03
C ALA A 219 10.46 -4.61 9.26
N ALA A 220 10.08 -3.32 9.25
CA ALA A 220 11.00 -2.19 9.46
C ALA A 220 11.61 -2.16 10.88
N PHE A 221 10.85 -2.54 11.90
CA PHE A 221 11.35 -2.64 13.28
C PHE A 221 12.16 -3.91 13.53
N GLY A 222 12.32 -4.78 12.54
CA GLY A 222 13.09 -6.01 12.69
C GLY A 222 12.43 -7.04 13.59
N ILE A 223 11.11 -7.00 13.77
CA ILE A 223 10.38 -7.99 14.57
C ILE A 223 10.49 -9.34 13.85
N ASN A 224 10.80 -10.40 14.58
CA ASN A 224 11.07 -11.74 14.04
C ASN A 224 12.17 -11.75 12.94
N SER A 225 13.18 -10.86 13.06
CA SER A 225 14.31 -10.79 12.13
C SER A 225 15.08 -12.09 12.08
N LYS A 226 15.46 -12.50 10.87
CA LYS A 226 16.38 -13.62 10.60
C LYS A 226 17.78 -13.09 10.30
N PHE A 227 18.77 -13.97 10.45
CA PHE A 227 20.15 -13.65 10.02
C PHE A 227 20.16 -13.25 8.52
N GLY A 228 20.74 -12.10 8.22
CA GLY A 228 20.81 -11.57 6.85
C GLY A 228 19.69 -10.58 6.46
N ASP A 229 18.63 -10.41 7.25
CA ASP A 229 17.54 -9.46 6.92
C ASP A 229 18.03 -8.02 6.84
N THR A 230 18.93 -7.63 7.74
CA THR A 230 19.54 -6.28 7.70
C THR A 230 20.20 -6.02 6.36
N PHE A 231 20.91 -7.01 5.81
CA PHE A 231 21.54 -6.88 4.50
C PHE A 231 20.51 -6.79 3.37
N LYS A 232 19.44 -7.59 3.43
CA LYS A 232 18.33 -7.52 2.44
C LYS A 232 17.67 -6.14 2.45
N LEU A 233 17.35 -5.63 3.65
CA LEU A 233 16.70 -4.31 3.81
C LEU A 233 17.62 -3.17 3.37
N MET A 234 18.91 -3.24 3.69
CA MET A 234 19.89 -2.26 3.22
C MET A 234 19.99 -2.28 1.69
N SER A 235 20.15 -3.46 1.09
CA SER A 235 20.22 -3.60 -0.37
C SER A 235 18.96 -3.07 -1.06
N TRP A 236 17.80 -3.27 -0.47
CA TRP A 236 16.54 -2.74 -0.98
C TRP A 236 16.46 -1.20 -0.86
N ALA A 237 16.89 -0.64 0.27
CA ALA A 237 16.83 0.80 0.53
C ALA A 237 17.76 1.64 -0.36
N PHE A 238 18.77 1.02 -0.99
CA PHE A 238 19.72 1.67 -1.90
C PHE A 238 19.46 1.37 -3.39
N ARG A 239 18.31 0.79 -3.73
CA ARG A 239 17.84 0.65 -5.12
C ARG A 239 17.09 1.91 -5.53
#